data_5201df20c9f4256368eaa6bf1f475ddb
#
_entry.id   5201df20c9f4256368eaa6bf1f475ddb
#
_cell.length_a   1.000
_cell.length_b   1.000
_cell.length_c   1.000
_cell.angle_alpha   90.00
_cell.angle_beta   90.00
_cell.angle_gamma   90.00
#
_symmetry.space_group_name_H-M   'P 1'
#
loop_
_entity.id
_entity.type
_entity.pdbx_description
1 polymer ?
#
loop_
_entity_poly.entity_id
_entity_poly.type
_entity_poly.pdbx_seq_one_letter_code
_entity_poly.pdbx_strand_id
1 'polypeptide(L)'
;MRKLKFYVILILFLVGVNCFIIERYWVRFQEYEFKSDKVTKDFDGYKIAVVSDLHYGFLNPEFWVRWVIKRVNSQNADLAVGLGDYVKKRNTDVELLKVWPILKELKAKDGAYFVNGNHDHWANDKLSLELLEKSGRSIRNKNIVIRRNISKFILAGIGDFWEDRTDIDKILSGTFSKDLRIVLSHNPDSSNTKHKEKVDLFLTGHTHGGQVRIPFFNFSPVLPVKDSNFDIGFKKNKFGEDVFISAGIGWSILPIRFFCPSEISLIVLRSP
;
A
#
# COMPACT_ATOMS: atom_id res chain seq x y z
N MET A 1 28.04 -9.49 38.14
CA MET A 1 26.69 -8.94 38.16
C MET A 1 26.57 -7.52 37.55
N ARG A 2 27.38 -6.54 37.96
CA ARG A 2 27.32 -5.14 37.47
C ARG A 2 27.55 -5.02 35.94
N LYS A 3 28.56 -5.70 35.39
CA LYS A 3 28.86 -5.74 33.96
C LYS A 3 27.73 -6.39 33.15
N LEU A 4 27.14 -7.49 33.64
CA LEU A 4 26.03 -8.15 32.97
C LEU A 4 24.79 -7.23 32.88
N LYS A 5 24.43 -6.55 33.96
CA LYS A 5 23.34 -5.56 33.97
C LYS A 5 23.59 -4.42 32.97
N PHE A 6 24.83 -3.93 32.91
CA PHE A 6 25.21 -2.90 31.94
C PHE A 6 24.99 -3.37 30.50
N TYR A 7 25.46 -4.58 30.12
CA TYR A 7 25.29 -5.10 28.79
C TYR A 7 23.80 -5.33 28.42
N VAL A 8 23.01 -5.84 29.40
CA VAL A 8 21.56 -6.00 29.18
C VAL A 8 20.88 -4.67 28.90
N ILE A 9 21.17 -3.62 29.69
CA ILE A 9 20.61 -2.28 29.48
C ILE A 9 21.04 -1.72 28.11
N LEU A 10 22.31 -1.89 27.76
CA LEU A 10 22.83 -1.42 26.46
C LEU A 10 22.13 -2.12 25.30
N ILE A 11 21.93 -3.43 25.36
CA ILE A 11 21.22 -4.19 24.33
C ILE A 11 19.78 -3.70 24.22
N LEU A 12 19.05 -3.56 25.32
CA LEU A 12 17.68 -3.04 25.30
C LEU A 12 17.60 -1.63 24.74
N PHE A 13 18.56 -0.78 25.05
CA PHE A 13 18.65 0.57 24.47
C PHE A 13 18.87 0.51 22.96
N LEU A 14 19.82 -0.31 22.48
CA LEU A 14 20.09 -0.45 21.04
C LEU A 14 18.88 -1.03 20.28
N VAL A 15 18.20 -2.02 20.85
CA VAL A 15 16.94 -2.55 20.31
C VAL A 15 15.87 -1.46 20.27
N GLY A 16 15.74 -0.65 21.31
CA GLY A 16 14.84 0.49 21.35
C GLY A 16 15.15 1.49 20.21
N VAL A 17 16.42 1.91 20.07
CA VAL A 17 16.84 2.80 18.98
C VAL A 17 16.50 2.20 17.60
N ASN A 18 16.77 0.90 17.41
CA ASN A 18 16.42 0.22 16.18
C ASN A 18 14.91 0.30 15.88
N CYS A 19 14.07 -0.08 16.85
CA CYS A 19 12.62 -0.16 16.68
C CYS A 19 11.96 1.21 16.49
N PHE A 20 12.37 2.22 17.28
CA PHE A 20 11.72 3.53 17.32
C PHE A 20 12.26 4.51 16.29
N ILE A 21 13.49 4.30 15.81
CA ILE A 21 14.17 5.26 14.93
C ILE A 21 14.60 4.59 13.62
N ILE A 22 15.47 3.58 13.69
CA ILE A 22 16.12 3.06 12.48
C ILE A 22 15.10 2.45 11.53
N GLU A 23 14.42 1.39 11.92
CA GLU A 23 13.50 0.67 11.02
C GLU A 23 12.27 1.49 10.62
N ARG A 24 11.87 2.47 11.43
CA ARG A 24 10.76 3.36 11.08
C ARG A 24 11.10 4.33 9.96
N TYR A 25 12.30 4.91 10.00
CA TYR A 25 12.71 5.96 9.06
C TYR A 25 13.63 5.44 7.96
N TRP A 26 14.11 4.21 8.07
CA TRP A 26 14.83 3.54 7.00
C TRP A 26 13.84 2.98 5.97
N VAL A 27 13.44 3.83 5.04
CA VAL A 27 12.54 3.45 3.95
C VAL A 27 13.36 2.71 2.87
N ARG A 28 13.13 1.40 2.77
CA ARG A 28 13.75 0.56 1.74
C ARG A 28 12.92 0.54 0.47
N PHE A 29 13.58 0.36 -0.66
CA PHE A 29 12.93 -0.05 -1.91
C PHE A 29 13.03 -1.55 -2.05
N GLN A 30 11.90 -2.19 -2.34
CA GLN A 30 11.84 -3.62 -2.57
C GLN A 30 11.14 -3.89 -3.88
N GLU A 31 11.85 -4.53 -4.82
CA GLU A 31 11.24 -4.98 -6.07
C GLU A 31 10.62 -6.37 -5.89
N TYR A 32 9.43 -6.54 -6.45
CA TYR A 32 8.67 -7.77 -6.48
C TYR A 32 8.23 -8.05 -7.91
N GLU A 33 8.49 -9.24 -8.42
CA GLU A 33 8.04 -9.62 -9.75
C GLU A 33 6.66 -10.27 -9.70
N PHE A 34 5.75 -9.79 -10.55
CA PHE A 34 4.46 -10.41 -10.82
C PHE A 34 4.46 -11.01 -12.22
N LYS A 35 4.41 -12.34 -12.32
CA LYS A 35 4.40 -13.08 -13.58
C LYS A 35 3.00 -13.54 -13.93
N SER A 36 2.56 -13.29 -15.17
CA SER A 36 1.26 -13.73 -15.66
C SER A 36 1.27 -13.85 -17.18
N ASP A 37 0.60 -14.86 -17.71
CA ASP A 37 0.37 -15.06 -19.16
C ASP A 37 -0.40 -13.90 -19.80
N LYS A 38 -1.06 -13.06 -18.98
CA LYS A 38 -1.77 -11.85 -19.43
C LYS A 38 -0.88 -10.62 -19.52
N VAL A 39 0.33 -10.67 -18.98
CA VAL A 39 1.32 -9.60 -19.18
C VAL A 39 1.91 -9.76 -20.58
N THR A 40 1.56 -8.83 -21.47
CA THR A 40 2.08 -8.83 -22.82
C THR A 40 3.52 -8.32 -22.86
N LYS A 41 4.25 -8.58 -23.97
CA LYS A 41 5.63 -8.09 -24.17
C LYS A 41 5.76 -6.57 -24.02
N ASP A 42 4.70 -5.80 -24.38
CA ASP A 42 4.70 -4.35 -24.21
C ASP A 42 4.76 -3.90 -22.74
N PHE A 43 4.29 -4.76 -21.84
CA PHE A 43 4.28 -4.52 -20.39
C PHE A 43 5.34 -5.35 -19.64
N ASP A 44 6.19 -6.11 -20.32
CA ASP A 44 7.31 -6.77 -19.65
C ASP A 44 8.28 -5.72 -19.10
N GLY A 45 8.60 -5.83 -17.81
CA GLY A 45 9.40 -4.85 -17.09
C GLY A 45 8.63 -3.57 -16.67
N TYR A 46 7.31 -3.49 -16.87
CA TYR A 46 6.49 -2.38 -16.42
C TYR A 46 6.51 -2.26 -14.91
N LYS A 47 6.89 -1.09 -14.39
CA LYS A 47 7.11 -0.86 -12.97
C LYS A 47 5.99 -0.04 -12.34
N ILE A 48 5.33 -0.61 -11.34
CA ILE A 48 4.30 0.04 -10.52
C ILE A 48 4.88 0.36 -9.14
N ALA A 49 4.99 1.64 -8.80
CA ALA A 49 5.38 2.08 -7.47
C ALA A 49 4.16 2.13 -6.55
N VAL A 50 4.24 1.41 -5.43
CA VAL A 50 3.18 1.31 -4.43
C VAL A 50 3.54 2.13 -3.21
N VAL A 51 2.65 3.07 -2.85
CA VAL A 51 2.72 3.92 -1.66
C VAL A 51 1.50 3.63 -0.79
N SER A 52 1.71 3.22 0.44
CA SER A 52 0.63 2.89 1.38
C SER A 52 0.97 3.31 2.79
N ASP A 53 -0.05 3.58 3.58
CA ASP A 53 0.07 3.73 5.03
C ASP A 53 1.09 4.81 5.43
N LEU A 54 0.99 6.00 4.83
CA LEU A 54 1.88 7.13 5.15
C LEU A 54 1.71 7.60 6.58
N HIS A 55 0.46 7.58 7.06
CA HIS A 55 0.09 8.04 8.39
C HIS A 55 0.73 9.41 8.74
N TYR A 56 0.54 10.38 7.81
CA TYR A 56 0.94 11.76 8.06
C TYR A 56 0.43 12.25 9.41
N GLY A 57 1.29 12.92 10.18
CA GLY A 57 0.97 13.42 11.49
C GLY A 57 2.21 13.68 12.34
N PHE A 58 2.07 13.65 13.66
CA PHE A 58 3.09 14.07 14.61
C PHE A 58 4.46 13.40 14.40
N LEU A 59 4.50 12.08 14.22
CA LEU A 59 5.77 11.35 14.05
C LEU A 59 6.13 11.09 12.58
N ASN A 60 5.26 11.44 11.63
CA ASN A 60 5.50 11.39 10.20
C ASN A 60 5.20 12.78 9.62
N PRO A 61 6.05 13.79 9.93
CA PRO A 61 5.79 15.19 9.58
C PRO A 61 5.93 15.43 8.07
N GLU A 62 5.47 16.61 7.65
CA GLU A 62 5.42 17.03 6.26
C GLU A 62 6.73 16.83 5.50
N PHE A 63 7.84 17.28 6.07
CA PHE A 63 9.15 17.18 5.42
C PHE A 63 9.55 15.74 5.13
N TRP A 64 9.21 14.81 6.04
CA TRP A 64 9.52 13.40 5.87
C TRP A 64 8.62 12.75 4.81
N VAL A 65 7.32 13.03 4.82
CA VAL A 65 6.40 12.51 3.81
C VAL A 65 6.76 13.05 2.43
N ARG A 66 7.11 14.34 2.29
CA ARG A 66 7.62 14.91 1.04
C ARG A 66 8.92 14.24 0.58
N TRP A 67 9.81 13.94 1.52
CA TRP A 67 11.04 13.20 1.21
C TRP A 67 10.71 11.80 0.68
N VAL A 68 9.75 11.08 1.29
CA VAL A 68 9.28 9.78 0.79
C VAL A 68 8.74 9.91 -0.64
N ILE A 69 7.84 10.86 -0.91
CA ILE A 69 7.29 11.08 -2.25
C ILE A 69 8.40 11.38 -3.28
N LYS A 70 9.38 12.22 -2.93
CA LYS A 70 10.54 12.47 -3.80
C LYS A 70 11.33 11.19 -4.08
N ARG A 71 11.50 10.34 -3.08
CA ARG A 71 12.17 9.03 -3.22
C ARG A 71 11.39 8.10 -4.16
N VAL A 72 10.05 8.06 -4.05
CA VAL A 72 9.21 7.29 -4.99
C VAL A 72 9.39 7.82 -6.41
N ASN A 73 9.29 9.14 -6.60
CA ASN A 73 9.43 9.76 -7.92
C ASN A 73 10.80 9.47 -8.57
N SER A 74 11.87 9.34 -7.76
CA SER A 74 13.22 9.02 -8.27
C SER A 74 13.34 7.60 -8.81
N GLN A 75 12.37 6.72 -8.59
CA GLN A 75 12.36 5.36 -9.15
C GLN A 75 11.95 5.32 -10.62
N ASN A 76 11.47 6.44 -11.17
CA ASN A 76 11.01 6.55 -12.56
C ASN A 76 10.04 5.43 -12.96
N ALA A 77 9.13 5.08 -12.03
CA ALA A 77 8.10 4.07 -12.28
C ALA A 77 7.21 4.45 -13.46
N ASP A 78 6.64 3.44 -14.11
CA ASP A 78 5.68 3.68 -15.19
C ASP A 78 4.32 4.11 -14.63
N LEU A 79 3.90 3.54 -13.50
CA LEU A 79 2.68 3.87 -12.79
C LEU A 79 2.98 4.06 -11.30
N ALA A 80 2.23 4.93 -10.62
CA ALA A 80 2.25 5.02 -9.18
C ALA A 80 0.85 4.80 -8.61
N VAL A 81 0.75 4.13 -7.48
CA VAL A 81 -0.53 3.89 -6.81
C VAL A 81 -0.43 4.22 -5.32
N GLY A 82 -1.45 4.89 -4.81
CA GLY A 82 -1.64 5.14 -3.38
C GLY A 82 -2.77 4.27 -2.85
N LEU A 83 -2.48 3.50 -1.82
CA LEU A 83 -3.40 2.48 -1.31
C LEU A 83 -4.12 2.90 -0.01
N GLY A 84 -4.11 4.20 0.35
CA GLY A 84 -4.81 4.70 1.51
C GLY A 84 -3.98 4.82 2.78
N ASP A 85 -4.65 5.21 3.87
CA ASP A 85 -4.08 5.54 5.16
C ASP A 85 -3.02 6.63 5.07
N TYR A 86 -3.39 7.72 4.39
CA TYR A 86 -2.50 8.87 4.20
C TYR A 86 -2.32 9.68 5.47
N VAL A 87 -3.33 9.71 6.36
CA VAL A 87 -3.29 10.43 7.64
C VAL A 87 -3.41 9.48 8.83
N LYS A 88 -2.91 9.93 9.99
CA LYS A 88 -2.90 9.09 11.21
C LYS A 88 -4.07 9.40 12.14
N LYS A 89 -4.36 10.68 12.34
CA LYS A 89 -5.26 11.13 13.40
C LYS A 89 -6.72 11.00 12.98
N ARG A 90 -7.56 10.54 13.91
CA ARG A 90 -9.02 10.56 13.77
C ARG A 90 -9.56 11.99 13.99
N ASN A 91 -10.72 12.28 13.42
CA ASN A 91 -11.44 13.56 13.59
C ASN A 91 -10.54 14.77 13.31
N THR A 92 -9.91 14.82 12.12
CA THR A 92 -8.99 15.87 11.72
C THR A 92 -9.11 16.25 10.25
N ASP A 93 -9.55 17.48 9.99
CA ASP A 93 -9.51 18.06 8.64
C ASP A 93 -8.11 18.54 8.29
N VAL A 94 -7.37 19.01 9.30
CA VAL A 94 -6.07 19.65 9.13
C VAL A 94 -5.05 18.71 8.50
N GLU A 95 -4.98 17.46 8.96
CA GLU A 95 -4.03 16.48 8.39
C GLU A 95 -4.42 16.11 6.96
N LEU A 96 -5.71 15.92 6.67
CA LEU A 96 -6.21 15.68 5.32
C LEU A 96 -5.85 16.83 4.37
N LEU A 97 -6.14 18.07 4.75
CA LEU A 97 -5.84 19.25 3.93
C LEU A 97 -4.34 19.44 3.68
N LYS A 98 -3.48 18.98 4.61
CA LYS A 98 -2.02 19.08 4.47
C LYS A 98 -1.41 17.94 3.65
N VAL A 99 -1.92 16.73 3.76
CA VAL A 99 -1.32 15.57 3.06
C VAL A 99 -1.65 15.56 1.57
N TRP A 100 -2.86 16.00 1.17
CA TRP A 100 -3.27 15.93 -0.23
C TRP A 100 -2.40 16.77 -1.20
N PRO A 101 -1.95 18.00 -0.86
CA PRO A 101 -0.96 18.71 -1.68
C PRO A 101 0.33 17.90 -1.89
N ILE A 102 0.77 17.16 -0.88
CA ILE A 102 1.98 16.31 -0.97
C ILE A 102 1.72 15.09 -1.88
N LEU A 103 0.56 14.44 -1.74
CA LEU A 103 0.19 13.31 -2.59
C LEU A 103 0.10 13.70 -4.07
N LYS A 104 -0.31 14.95 -4.38
CA LYS A 104 -0.31 15.47 -5.75
C LYS A 104 1.08 15.61 -6.37
N GLU A 105 2.14 15.63 -5.56
CA GLU A 105 3.53 15.64 -6.04
C GLU A 105 4.00 14.25 -6.53
N LEU A 106 3.24 13.18 -6.24
CA LEU A 106 3.54 11.83 -6.74
C LEU A 106 3.41 11.80 -8.26
N LYS A 107 4.44 11.29 -8.95
CA LYS A 107 4.56 11.29 -10.41
C LYS A 107 4.98 9.92 -10.92
N ALA A 108 4.39 9.53 -12.04
CA ALA A 108 4.80 8.40 -12.86
C ALA A 108 4.43 8.67 -14.32
N LYS A 109 4.98 7.92 -15.28
CA LYS A 109 4.79 8.16 -16.72
C LYS A 109 3.32 8.06 -17.14
N ASP A 110 2.62 7.03 -16.65
CA ASP A 110 1.22 6.73 -16.95
C ASP A 110 0.26 7.22 -15.85
N GLY A 111 0.77 8.09 -14.95
CA GLY A 111 -0.01 8.75 -13.91
C GLY A 111 0.15 8.13 -12.52
N ALA A 112 -0.56 8.75 -11.57
CA ALA A 112 -0.65 8.30 -10.20
C ALA A 112 -2.13 8.21 -9.79
N TYR A 113 -2.55 7.09 -9.20
CA TYR A 113 -3.94 6.82 -8.86
C TYR A 113 -4.09 6.39 -7.40
N PHE A 114 -5.22 6.76 -6.78
CA PHE A 114 -5.40 6.65 -5.34
C PHE A 114 -6.73 5.99 -4.98
N VAL A 115 -6.71 5.23 -3.89
CA VAL A 115 -7.87 4.83 -3.09
C VAL A 115 -7.65 5.29 -1.66
N ASN A 116 -8.72 5.42 -0.84
CA ASN A 116 -8.61 5.73 0.59
C ASN A 116 -8.50 4.45 1.42
N GLY A 117 -7.93 4.60 2.63
CA GLY A 117 -7.96 3.60 3.68
C GLY A 117 -8.84 4.03 4.85
N ASN A 118 -8.98 3.16 5.84
CA ASN A 118 -9.86 3.39 6.97
C ASN A 118 -9.47 4.62 7.81
N HIS A 119 -8.19 4.94 7.95
CA HIS A 119 -7.76 6.14 8.67
C HIS A 119 -8.15 7.44 7.96
N ASP A 120 -8.21 7.46 6.63
CA ASP A 120 -8.67 8.61 5.86
C ASP A 120 -10.17 8.87 6.13
N HIS A 121 -10.98 7.81 6.17
CA HIS A 121 -12.40 7.88 6.55
C HIS A 121 -12.55 8.30 8.01
N TRP A 122 -11.79 7.73 8.93
CA TRP A 122 -11.83 8.08 10.35
C TRP A 122 -11.36 9.50 10.66
N ALA A 123 -10.53 10.08 9.80
CA ALA A 123 -10.14 11.48 9.92
C ALA A 123 -11.34 12.41 9.65
N ASN A 124 -11.95 12.30 8.51
CA ASN A 124 -13.23 12.90 8.12
C ASN A 124 -13.69 12.23 6.82
N ASP A 125 -14.71 11.39 6.90
CA ASP A 125 -15.21 10.59 5.78
C ASP A 125 -15.54 11.45 4.56
N LYS A 126 -16.39 12.45 4.73
CA LYS A 126 -16.84 13.34 3.66
C LYS A 126 -15.68 14.10 3.03
N LEU A 127 -14.82 14.71 3.84
CA LEU A 127 -13.70 15.50 3.36
C LEU A 127 -12.65 14.62 2.65
N SER A 128 -12.37 13.43 3.17
CA SER A 128 -11.41 12.51 2.57
C SER A 128 -11.84 12.07 1.17
N LEU A 129 -13.11 11.73 1.00
CA LEU A 129 -13.70 11.38 -0.30
C LEU A 129 -13.71 12.59 -1.25
N GLU A 130 -14.04 13.77 -0.77
CA GLU A 130 -14.03 15.01 -1.55
C GLU A 130 -12.62 15.33 -2.07
N LEU A 131 -11.60 15.24 -1.22
CA LEU A 131 -10.21 15.51 -1.58
C LEU A 131 -9.68 14.47 -2.57
N LEU A 132 -10.03 13.19 -2.38
CA LEU A 132 -9.71 12.12 -3.29
C LEU A 132 -10.28 12.40 -4.69
N GLU A 133 -11.57 12.72 -4.81
CA GLU A 133 -12.20 13.03 -6.10
C GLU A 133 -11.65 14.33 -6.71
N LYS A 134 -11.49 15.40 -5.94
CA LYS A 134 -10.89 16.68 -6.39
C LYS A 134 -9.43 16.56 -6.82
N SER A 135 -8.75 15.47 -6.45
CA SER A 135 -7.39 15.21 -6.93
C SER A 135 -7.34 14.97 -8.44
N GLY A 136 -8.45 14.55 -9.05
CA GLY A 136 -8.53 14.07 -10.42
C GLY A 136 -7.84 12.72 -10.65
N ARG A 137 -7.41 12.05 -9.56
CA ARG A 137 -6.64 10.80 -9.58
C ARG A 137 -7.32 9.66 -8.81
N SER A 138 -8.58 9.88 -8.41
CA SER A 138 -9.39 8.86 -7.77
C SER A 138 -9.67 7.71 -8.72
N ILE A 139 -9.39 6.49 -8.24
CA ILE A 139 -9.84 5.27 -8.91
C ILE A 139 -10.88 4.51 -8.04
N ARG A 140 -11.29 5.09 -6.92
CA ARG A 140 -12.29 4.49 -6.03
C ARG A 140 -13.57 4.16 -6.79
N ASN A 141 -13.99 2.89 -6.72
CA ASN A 141 -15.19 2.35 -7.40
C ASN A 141 -15.23 2.63 -8.91
N LYS A 142 -14.05 2.67 -9.55
CA LYS A 142 -13.87 2.92 -10.98
C LYS A 142 -12.82 1.97 -11.56
N ASN A 143 -12.79 1.88 -12.86
CA ASN A 143 -11.65 1.31 -13.59
C ASN A 143 -11.18 2.27 -14.68
N ILE A 144 -9.93 2.11 -15.07
CA ILE A 144 -9.30 2.78 -16.20
C ILE A 144 -8.50 1.77 -17.02
N VAL A 145 -8.23 2.12 -18.26
CA VAL A 145 -7.42 1.33 -19.17
C VAL A 145 -6.04 1.97 -19.29
N ILE A 146 -5.02 1.29 -18.85
CA ILE A 146 -3.62 1.67 -19.09
C ILE A 146 -3.21 1.06 -20.43
N ARG A 147 -2.66 1.88 -21.33
CA ARG A 147 -2.31 1.50 -22.69
C ARG A 147 -0.83 1.69 -22.95
N ARG A 148 -0.24 0.71 -23.68
CA ARG A 148 1.12 0.82 -24.19
C ARG A 148 1.15 0.14 -25.57
N ASN A 149 1.47 0.88 -26.61
CA ASN A 149 1.36 0.43 -27.99
C ASN A 149 -0.04 -0.15 -28.30
N ILE A 150 -0.11 -1.40 -28.72
CA ILE A 150 -1.38 -2.12 -28.98
C ILE A 150 -1.93 -2.82 -27.75
N SER A 151 -1.16 -2.92 -26.69
CA SER A 151 -1.49 -3.66 -25.48
C SER A 151 -2.17 -2.78 -24.44
N LYS A 152 -2.90 -3.40 -23.55
CA LYS A 152 -3.58 -2.74 -22.43
C LYS A 152 -3.71 -3.65 -21.22
N PHE A 153 -3.89 -3.04 -20.06
CA PHE A 153 -4.41 -3.70 -18.86
C PHE A 153 -5.44 -2.81 -18.16
N ILE A 154 -6.23 -3.43 -17.29
CA ILE A 154 -7.26 -2.74 -16.51
C ILE A 154 -6.69 -2.45 -15.12
N LEU A 155 -6.65 -1.18 -14.75
CA LEU A 155 -6.42 -0.76 -13.37
C LEU A 155 -7.76 -0.34 -12.78
N ALA A 156 -8.17 -0.98 -11.69
CA ALA A 156 -9.41 -0.70 -11.00
C ALA A 156 -9.13 -0.40 -9.52
N GLY A 157 -10.07 0.23 -8.84
CA GLY A 157 -9.96 0.48 -7.39
C GLY A 157 -11.30 0.33 -6.72
N ILE A 158 -11.29 -0.18 -5.51
CA ILE A 158 -12.48 -0.35 -4.67
C ILE A 158 -12.40 0.57 -3.45
N GLY A 159 -13.53 0.78 -2.79
CA GLY A 159 -13.59 1.48 -1.51
C GLY A 159 -12.95 0.68 -0.38
N ASP A 160 -12.76 1.31 0.78
CA ASP A 160 -12.21 0.64 1.95
C ASP A 160 -13.13 -0.49 2.45
N PHE A 161 -12.54 -1.57 2.93
CA PHE A 161 -13.26 -2.76 3.36
C PHE A 161 -14.13 -2.54 4.60
N TRP A 162 -13.72 -1.64 5.50
CA TRP A 162 -14.44 -1.38 6.74
C TRP A 162 -15.42 -0.22 6.62
N GLU A 163 -15.06 0.81 5.85
CA GLU A 163 -15.73 2.10 5.88
C GLU A 163 -16.52 2.43 4.60
N ASP A 164 -16.33 1.63 3.55
CA ASP A 164 -16.92 1.93 2.23
C ASP A 164 -17.47 0.66 1.56
N ARG A 165 -18.15 0.85 0.43
CA ARG A 165 -18.69 -0.27 -0.35
C ARG A 165 -17.65 -0.79 -1.33
N THR A 166 -17.51 -2.12 -1.38
CA THR A 166 -16.68 -2.82 -2.34
C THR A 166 -17.56 -3.67 -3.26
N ASP A 167 -17.54 -3.41 -4.56
CA ASP A 167 -18.26 -4.18 -5.56
C ASP A 167 -17.33 -4.44 -6.75
N ILE A 168 -16.59 -5.55 -6.65
CA ILE A 168 -15.59 -5.95 -7.65
C ILE A 168 -16.28 -6.25 -9.00
N ASP A 169 -17.43 -6.90 -8.98
CA ASP A 169 -18.14 -7.25 -10.21
C ASP A 169 -18.59 -5.99 -10.97
N LYS A 170 -19.06 -4.98 -10.24
CA LYS A 170 -19.48 -3.71 -10.82
C LYS A 170 -18.33 -2.96 -11.45
N ILE A 171 -17.19 -2.84 -10.76
CA ILE A 171 -16.04 -2.07 -11.28
C ILE A 171 -15.36 -2.76 -12.46
N LEU A 172 -15.45 -4.09 -12.57
CA LEU A 172 -14.90 -4.87 -13.68
C LEU A 172 -15.92 -5.11 -14.81
N SER A 173 -17.18 -4.70 -14.61
CA SER A 173 -18.22 -4.79 -15.65
C SER A 173 -17.77 -4.06 -16.92
N GLY A 174 -17.97 -4.70 -18.08
CA GLY A 174 -17.56 -4.17 -19.37
C GLY A 174 -16.06 -4.33 -19.69
N THR A 175 -15.28 -4.92 -18.82
CA THR A 175 -13.90 -5.33 -19.11
C THR A 175 -13.84 -6.79 -19.60
N PHE A 176 -12.77 -7.14 -20.32
CA PHE A 176 -12.62 -8.50 -20.82
C PHE A 176 -11.76 -9.34 -19.87
N SER A 177 -12.18 -10.59 -19.62
CA SER A 177 -11.43 -11.50 -18.74
C SER A 177 -10.06 -11.90 -19.27
N LYS A 178 -9.80 -11.70 -20.57
CA LYS A 178 -8.48 -11.88 -21.19
C LYS A 178 -7.50 -10.75 -20.89
N ASP A 179 -8.00 -9.57 -20.54
CA ASP A 179 -7.13 -8.44 -20.15
C ASP A 179 -6.59 -8.69 -18.74
N LEU A 180 -5.35 -8.28 -18.48
CA LEU A 180 -4.79 -8.26 -17.12
C LEU A 180 -5.60 -7.27 -16.27
N ARG A 181 -6.07 -7.70 -15.10
CA ARG A 181 -6.89 -6.92 -14.18
C ARG A 181 -6.18 -6.75 -12.85
N ILE A 182 -5.78 -5.53 -12.55
CA ILE A 182 -5.13 -5.13 -11.30
C ILE A 182 -6.12 -4.29 -10.51
N VAL A 183 -6.41 -4.69 -9.26
CA VAL A 183 -7.37 -4.00 -8.38
C VAL A 183 -6.64 -3.40 -7.18
N LEU A 184 -6.81 -2.09 -6.98
CA LEU A 184 -6.34 -1.39 -5.80
C LEU A 184 -7.36 -1.51 -4.67
N SER A 185 -6.89 -1.87 -3.49
CA SER A 185 -7.66 -1.86 -2.25
C SER A 185 -6.74 -1.48 -1.09
N HIS A 186 -7.27 -0.86 -0.05
CA HIS A 186 -6.48 -0.64 1.15
C HIS A 186 -6.30 -1.94 1.93
N ASN A 187 -7.39 -2.57 2.32
CA ASN A 187 -7.39 -3.76 3.18
C ASN A 187 -7.40 -5.05 2.33
N PRO A 188 -6.46 -5.99 2.53
CA PRO A 188 -6.38 -7.23 1.75
C PRO A 188 -7.58 -8.17 1.95
N ASP A 189 -8.32 -8.08 3.07
CA ASP A 189 -9.55 -8.85 3.28
C ASP A 189 -10.62 -8.58 2.22
N SER A 190 -10.55 -7.43 1.52
CA SER A 190 -11.43 -7.11 0.39
C SER A 190 -11.35 -8.16 -0.70
N SER A 191 -10.16 -8.73 -0.94
CA SER A 191 -9.94 -9.77 -1.96
C SER A 191 -10.70 -11.07 -1.66
N ASN A 192 -11.03 -11.29 -0.38
CA ASN A 192 -11.85 -12.42 0.05
C ASN A 192 -13.36 -12.13 -0.02
N THR A 193 -13.81 -10.95 -0.45
CA THR A 193 -15.22 -10.66 -0.71
C THR A 193 -15.70 -11.48 -1.91
N LYS A 194 -16.92 -12.02 -1.84
CA LYS A 194 -17.48 -12.82 -2.93
C LYS A 194 -17.65 -11.96 -4.19
N HIS A 195 -17.08 -12.42 -5.29
CA HIS A 195 -17.21 -11.83 -6.63
C HIS A 195 -17.14 -12.92 -7.70
N LYS A 196 -17.59 -12.60 -8.91
CA LYS A 196 -17.63 -13.51 -10.07
C LYS A 196 -16.53 -13.18 -11.08
N GLU A 197 -16.23 -11.88 -11.20
CA GLU A 197 -15.22 -11.38 -12.12
C GLU A 197 -13.82 -11.67 -11.58
N LYS A 198 -13.02 -12.43 -12.31
CA LYS A 198 -11.67 -12.78 -11.91
C LYS A 198 -10.77 -11.56 -11.85
N VAL A 199 -10.01 -11.43 -10.77
CA VAL A 199 -8.93 -10.46 -10.59
C VAL A 199 -7.60 -11.20 -10.74
N ASP A 200 -6.64 -10.60 -11.43
CA ASP A 200 -5.32 -11.23 -11.59
C ASP A 200 -4.37 -10.82 -10.46
N LEU A 201 -4.48 -9.57 -9.99
CA LEU A 201 -3.65 -9.05 -8.90
C LEU A 201 -4.41 -8.00 -8.09
N PHE A 202 -4.48 -8.18 -6.78
CA PHE A 202 -4.80 -7.13 -5.82
C PHE A 202 -3.52 -6.46 -5.32
N LEU A 203 -3.50 -5.13 -5.28
CA LEU A 203 -2.45 -4.36 -4.60
C LEU A 203 -3.05 -3.76 -3.33
N THR A 204 -2.48 -4.10 -2.16
CA THR A 204 -3.04 -3.76 -0.85
C THR A 204 -1.99 -3.27 0.14
N GLY A 205 -2.44 -2.63 1.23
CA GLY A 205 -1.65 -2.15 2.35
C GLY A 205 -2.20 -2.63 3.69
N HIS A 206 -2.51 -1.68 4.61
CA HIS A 206 -3.24 -1.86 5.86
C HIS A 206 -2.53 -2.64 6.96
N THR A 207 -1.86 -3.74 6.64
CA THR A 207 -1.25 -4.64 7.64
C THR A 207 0.04 -4.09 8.24
N HIS A 208 0.69 -3.16 7.57
CA HIS A 208 2.05 -2.70 7.90
C HIS A 208 3.09 -3.84 7.99
N GLY A 209 2.83 -4.99 7.36
CA GLY A 209 3.61 -6.20 7.56
C GLY A 209 3.59 -6.71 9.01
N GLY A 210 2.62 -6.22 9.81
CA GLY A 210 2.49 -6.44 11.25
C GLY A 210 3.39 -5.57 12.10
N GLN A 211 4.20 -4.68 11.52
CA GLN A 211 5.18 -3.76 12.17
C GLN A 211 6.26 -4.46 13.02
N VAL A 212 5.89 -5.51 13.76
CA VAL A 212 6.78 -6.31 14.59
C VAL A 212 6.75 -7.75 14.08
N ARG A 213 7.88 -8.24 13.64
CA ARG A 213 8.03 -9.62 13.17
C ARG A 213 9.02 -10.37 14.04
N ILE A 214 8.72 -11.63 14.34
CA ILE A 214 9.63 -12.50 15.09
C ILE A 214 10.75 -12.94 14.12
N PRO A 215 12.01 -12.59 14.41
CA PRO A 215 13.13 -12.97 13.58
C PRO A 215 13.19 -14.49 13.41
N PHE A 216 13.64 -14.94 12.24
CA PHE A 216 13.78 -16.35 11.82
C PHE A 216 12.46 -17.09 11.55
N PHE A 217 11.34 -16.71 12.11
CA PHE A 217 10.04 -17.37 11.91
C PHE A 217 9.18 -16.70 10.83
N ASN A 218 9.60 -15.53 10.35
CA ASN A 218 8.85 -14.71 9.37
C ASN A 218 7.36 -14.55 9.76
N PHE A 219 7.08 -14.36 11.02
CA PHE A 219 5.75 -14.33 11.62
C PHE A 219 5.52 -13.00 12.33
N SER A 220 4.32 -12.43 12.13
CA SER A 220 3.84 -11.28 12.90
C SER A 220 2.76 -11.73 13.88
N PRO A 221 2.92 -11.44 15.20
CA PRO A 221 1.97 -11.89 16.21
C PRO A 221 0.62 -11.15 16.16
N VAL A 222 0.57 -9.97 15.56
CA VAL A 222 -0.64 -9.13 15.48
C VAL A 222 -0.81 -8.60 14.07
N LEU A 223 -1.98 -8.85 13.48
CA LEU A 223 -2.38 -8.34 12.17
C LEU A 223 -3.80 -7.80 12.24
N PRO A 224 -4.09 -6.62 11.66
CA PRO A 224 -5.43 -6.01 11.67
C PRO A 224 -6.34 -6.57 10.56
N VAL A 225 -6.27 -7.88 10.28
CA VAL A 225 -7.00 -8.56 9.20
C VAL A 225 -7.67 -9.83 9.72
N LYS A 226 -8.70 -10.28 9.00
CA LYS A 226 -9.42 -11.53 9.32
C LYS A 226 -8.62 -12.75 8.87
N ASP A 227 -8.01 -12.67 7.69
CA ASP A 227 -7.17 -13.74 7.17
C ASP A 227 -5.71 -13.51 7.59
N SER A 228 -5.25 -14.27 8.57
CA SER A 228 -3.89 -14.17 9.11
C SER A 228 -2.77 -14.49 8.11
N ASN A 229 -3.10 -15.03 6.94
CA ASN A 229 -2.13 -15.22 5.85
C ASN A 229 -1.76 -13.90 5.19
N PHE A 230 -2.60 -12.86 5.33
CA PHE A 230 -2.38 -11.55 4.72
C PHE A 230 -1.44 -10.68 5.58
N ASP A 231 -0.18 -11.10 5.71
CA ASP A 231 0.84 -10.36 6.45
C ASP A 231 1.61 -9.38 5.55
N ILE A 232 2.41 -9.86 4.60
CA ILE A 232 3.27 -9.06 3.72
C ILE A 232 3.64 -9.83 2.44
N GLY A 233 3.90 -9.10 1.35
CA GLY A 233 4.34 -9.66 0.07
C GLY A 233 3.22 -10.36 -0.68
N PHE A 234 3.57 -11.26 -1.60
CA PHE A 234 2.58 -12.00 -2.38
C PHE A 234 1.93 -13.12 -1.59
N LYS A 235 0.61 -13.17 -1.65
CA LYS A 235 -0.25 -14.21 -1.07
C LYS A 235 -1.31 -14.61 -2.09
N LYS A 236 -2.09 -15.65 -1.76
CA LYS A 236 -3.29 -16.04 -2.49
C LYS A 236 -4.51 -15.81 -1.60
N ASN A 237 -5.58 -15.26 -2.20
CA ASN A 237 -6.88 -15.21 -1.53
C ASN A 237 -7.58 -16.58 -1.63
N LYS A 238 -8.76 -16.71 -1.02
CA LYS A 238 -9.54 -17.96 -1.03
C LYS A 238 -10.03 -18.41 -2.41
N PHE A 239 -9.93 -17.54 -3.42
CA PHE A 239 -10.28 -17.85 -4.80
C PHE A 239 -9.05 -18.21 -5.65
N GLY A 240 -7.84 -18.21 -5.06
CA GLY A 240 -6.58 -18.51 -5.75
C GLY A 240 -6.00 -17.32 -6.52
N GLU A 241 -6.54 -16.11 -6.33
CA GLU A 241 -6.06 -14.89 -6.97
C GLU A 241 -4.87 -14.30 -6.20
N ASP A 242 -3.98 -13.60 -6.91
CA ASP A 242 -2.80 -12.99 -6.29
C ASP A 242 -3.16 -11.72 -5.52
N VAL A 243 -2.64 -11.63 -4.30
CA VAL A 243 -2.75 -10.47 -3.43
C VAL A 243 -1.36 -10.03 -3.00
N PHE A 244 -0.97 -8.83 -3.37
CA PHE A 244 0.25 -8.21 -2.88
C PHE A 244 -0.09 -7.30 -1.70
N ILE A 245 0.63 -7.45 -0.60
CA ILE A 245 0.44 -6.67 0.63
C ILE A 245 1.72 -5.89 0.91
N SER A 246 1.64 -4.55 0.83
CA SER A 246 2.75 -3.65 1.15
C SER A 246 2.98 -3.59 2.67
N ALA A 247 4.26 -3.52 3.07
CA ALA A 247 4.61 -3.22 4.46
C ALA A 247 4.27 -1.79 4.87
N GLY A 248 3.94 -0.93 3.91
CA GLY A 248 3.64 0.47 4.17
C GLY A 248 4.82 1.28 4.69
N ILE A 249 4.61 2.56 4.86
CA ILE A 249 5.68 3.52 5.18
C ILE A 249 5.60 4.01 6.63
N GLY A 250 4.40 4.33 7.11
CA GLY A 250 4.17 4.86 8.44
C GLY A 250 4.07 3.79 9.53
N TRP A 251 3.22 4.06 10.50
CA TRP A 251 2.98 3.18 11.64
C TRP A 251 1.52 3.30 12.09
N SER A 252 1.00 2.23 12.65
CA SER A 252 -0.31 2.19 13.31
C SER A 252 -0.12 1.85 14.80
N ILE A 253 -1.10 1.92 15.62
CA ILE A 253 -1.14 1.59 17.07
C ILE A 253 0.11 2.08 17.85
N LEU A 254 1.27 1.43 17.67
CA LEU A 254 2.54 1.78 18.31
C LEU A 254 3.55 2.29 17.29
N PRO A 255 4.35 3.35 17.62
CA PRO A 255 5.32 3.94 16.70
C PRO A 255 6.62 3.14 16.65
N ILE A 256 6.53 1.85 16.41
CA ILE A 256 7.67 0.93 16.34
C ILE A 256 7.62 0.07 15.08
N ARG A 257 8.80 -0.30 14.59
CA ARG A 257 9.00 -1.37 13.62
C ARG A 257 10.16 -2.25 14.08
N PHE A 258 10.02 -3.56 13.94
CA PHE A 258 11.04 -4.52 14.33
C PHE A 258 11.06 -5.69 13.35
N PHE A 259 12.18 -5.88 12.67
CA PHE A 259 12.34 -6.79 11.53
C PHE A 259 11.29 -6.59 10.42
N CYS A 260 10.76 -5.36 10.33
CA CYS A 260 9.76 -4.95 9.34
C CYS A 260 9.94 -3.46 9.00
N PRO A 261 11.06 -3.07 8.38
CA PRO A 261 11.33 -1.68 8.05
C PRO A 261 10.28 -1.09 7.11
N SER A 262 10.15 0.23 7.12
CA SER A 262 9.31 0.97 6.18
C SER A 262 9.68 0.63 4.74
N GLU A 263 8.68 0.51 3.85
CA GLU A 263 8.90 0.01 2.49
C GLU A 263 8.12 0.80 1.44
N ILE A 264 8.81 1.12 0.35
CA ILE A 264 8.22 1.47 -0.93
C ILE A 264 8.36 0.22 -1.81
N SER A 265 7.23 -0.39 -2.16
CA SER A 265 7.21 -1.60 -2.97
C SER A 265 7.16 -1.23 -4.45
N LEU A 266 7.97 -1.90 -5.27
CA LEU A 266 8.00 -1.75 -6.72
C LEU A 266 7.56 -3.07 -7.34
N ILE A 267 6.37 -3.10 -7.93
CA ILE A 267 5.84 -4.29 -8.61
C ILE A 267 6.27 -4.23 -10.07
N VAL A 268 7.04 -5.22 -10.49
CA VAL A 268 7.52 -5.36 -11.87
C VAL A 268 6.71 -6.43 -12.57
N LEU A 269 5.94 -6.03 -13.58
CA LEU A 269 5.18 -6.97 -14.39
C LEU A 269 6.13 -7.76 -15.30
N ARG A 270 5.91 -9.09 -15.40
CA ARG A 270 6.71 -9.99 -16.23
C ARG A 270 5.82 -10.83 -17.14
N SER A 271 6.14 -10.80 -18.41
CA SER A 271 5.62 -11.79 -19.37
C SER A 271 6.24 -13.17 -19.12
N PRO A 272 5.63 -14.25 -19.56
CA PRO A 272 6.16 -15.60 -19.48
C PRO A 272 7.54 -15.76 -20.12
#